data_ae1b728b973484b28a2060ee16391193
#
_entry.id   ae1b728b973484b28a2060ee16391193
#
_cell.length_a   1.000
_cell.length_b   1.000
_cell.length_c   1.000
_cell.angle_alpha   90.00
_cell.angle_beta   90.00
_cell.angle_gamma   90.00
#
_symmetry.space_group_name_H-M   'P 1'
#
loop_
_entity.id
_entity.type
_entity.pdbx_description
1 polymer ?
#
loop_
_entity_poly.entity_id
_entity_poly.type
_entity_poly.pdbx_seq_one_letter_code
_entity_poly.pdbx_strand_id
1 'polypeptide(L)'
;MTEKSPKTAVLLINLGSPDEPTASALKPYLREFLSDRRVVDLNPIFWQTLLNLVILPRRSPKSAARYAQVWMKEGAPLKVYTDRIADKLRQRLREKAVDADVFVGMRYGNPSQVEVFKAIHNEHGFDRVLVLPLYPQYSSSTTASVSDAVSKAMQQMKSHPKVRFIRDYHTHPLYIKALADQIREHWAKVGPLGEKDRLMLSFHGMPVRYCREGDPYPKQVRATADLLIKELGADPTKVVLSYQSRFGKEEWLKPYSDDTVRELVGEGIERLDVICPGFHTDCLETIEEIGLELKETWPVSYTHLTLPTTPYV
;
A
#
# COMPACT_ATOMS: atom_id res chain seq x y z
N MET A 1 -22.04 16.42 36.84
CA MET A 1 -20.94 15.67 36.17
C MET A 1 -21.05 16.02 34.70
N THR A 2 -20.17 16.90 34.20
CA THR A 2 -20.10 17.20 32.77
C THR A 2 -19.63 15.94 32.05
N GLU A 3 -20.49 15.29 31.25
CA GLU A 3 -20.08 14.22 30.36
C GLU A 3 -18.97 14.78 29.45
N LYS A 4 -17.76 14.28 29.66
CA LYS A 4 -16.64 14.58 28.76
C LYS A 4 -17.02 14.07 27.38
N SER A 5 -17.02 14.93 26.37
CA SER A 5 -17.21 14.48 24.97
C SER A 5 -16.26 13.32 24.69
N PRO A 6 -16.76 12.22 24.10
CA PRO A 6 -15.94 11.04 23.87
C PRO A 6 -14.82 11.36 22.91
N LYS A 7 -13.58 11.15 23.34
CA LYS A 7 -12.37 11.37 22.53
C LYS A 7 -12.30 10.38 21.38
N THR A 8 -11.98 10.87 20.19
CA THR A 8 -11.85 10.04 18.98
C THR A 8 -10.38 9.95 18.54
N ALA A 9 -9.91 8.75 18.29
CA ALA A 9 -8.63 8.49 17.64
C ALA A 9 -8.83 8.03 16.20
N VAL A 10 -7.94 8.45 15.30
CA VAL A 10 -7.79 7.89 13.96
C VAL A 10 -6.52 7.03 13.96
N LEU A 11 -6.67 5.75 13.73
CA LEU A 11 -5.55 4.81 13.61
C LEU A 11 -5.29 4.53 12.13
N LEU A 12 -4.24 5.13 11.59
CA LEU A 12 -3.72 4.82 10.26
C LEU A 12 -2.93 3.52 10.33
N ILE A 13 -3.21 2.59 9.43
CA ILE A 13 -2.50 1.31 9.38
C ILE A 13 -1.95 1.11 7.97
N ASN A 14 -0.64 0.84 7.90
CA ASN A 14 0.03 0.44 6.67
C ASN A 14 0.67 -0.95 6.84
N LEU A 15 1.23 -1.50 5.76
CA LEU A 15 1.82 -2.83 5.73
C LEU A 15 2.93 -3.00 6.77
N GLY A 16 3.80 -2.02 6.81
CA GLY A 16 5.00 -2.05 7.62
C GLY A 16 6.26 -2.32 6.81
N SER A 17 7.37 -2.28 7.52
CA SER A 17 8.71 -2.46 6.97
C SER A 17 9.65 -3.00 8.05
N PRO A 18 10.81 -3.56 7.67
CA PRO A 18 11.83 -3.89 8.66
C PRO A 18 12.35 -2.63 9.36
N ASP A 19 12.91 -2.79 10.57
CA ASP A 19 13.46 -1.65 11.31
C ASP A 19 14.79 -1.14 10.71
N GLU A 20 15.52 -2.02 10.00
CA GLU A 20 16.79 -1.72 9.32
C GLU A 20 16.90 -2.50 8.01
N PRO A 21 17.68 -2.02 7.02
CA PRO A 21 17.91 -2.72 5.76
C PRO A 21 18.98 -3.83 5.90
N THR A 22 18.90 -4.62 6.99
CA THR A 22 19.82 -5.70 7.32
C THR A 22 19.11 -7.05 7.31
N ALA A 23 19.83 -8.13 6.99
CA ALA A 23 19.26 -9.48 6.99
C ALA A 23 18.71 -9.90 8.37
N SER A 24 19.32 -9.42 9.45
CA SER A 24 18.88 -9.65 10.83
C SER A 24 17.52 -9.00 11.12
N ALA A 25 17.33 -7.75 10.71
CA ALA A 25 16.07 -7.02 10.88
C ALA A 25 14.97 -7.50 9.90
N LEU A 26 15.35 -7.91 8.69
CA LEU A 26 14.41 -8.48 7.70
C LEU A 26 13.81 -9.82 8.17
N LYS A 27 14.59 -10.64 8.86
CA LYS A 27 14.17 -11.99 9.25
C LYS A 27 12.91 -12.01 10.14
N PRO A 28 12.83 -11.25 11.25
CA PRO A 28 11.60 -11.18 12.06
C PRO A 28 10.44 -10.56 11.31
N TYR A 29 10.65 -9.47 10.55
CA TYR A 29 9.63 -8.84 9.74
C TYR A 29 9.02 -9.79 8.70
N LEU A 30 9.87 -10.45 7.90
CA LEU A 30 9.40 -11.42 6.91
C LEU A 30 8.74 -12.65 7.55
N ARG A 31 9.20 -13.07 8.74
CA ARG A 31 8.55 -14.17 9.47
C ARG A 31 7.13 -13.78 9.86
N GLU A 32 6.92 -12.60 10.43
CA GLU A 32 5.59 -12.12 10.80
C GLU A 32 4.68 -12.01 9.56
N PHE A 33 5.15 -11.35 8.50
CA PHE A 33 4.42 -11.17 7.25
C PHE A 33 4.03 -12.49 6.58
N LEU A 34 4.99 -13.40 6.40
CA LEU A 34 4.76 -14.67 5.69
C LEU A 34 4.11 -15.74 6.59
N SER A 35 3.96 -15.51 7.89
CA SER A 35 3.18 -16.38 8.79
C SER A 35 1.70 -16.02 8.82
N ASP A 36 1.30 -14.91 8.26
CA ASP A 36 -0.10 -14.54 8.16
C ASP A 36 -0.82 -15.42 7.13
N ARG A 37 -1.84 -16.14 7.59
CA ARG A 37 -2.66 -17.02 6.73
C ARG A 37 -3.44 -16.27 5.65
N ARG A 38 -3.68 -14.98 5.84
CA ARG A 38 -4.27 -14.11 4.80
C ARG A 38 -3.30 -13.84 3.66
N VAL A 39 -1.99 -13.93 3.91
CA VAL A 39 -0.93 -13.72 2.93
C VAL A 39 -0.49 -15.04 2.30
N VAL A 40 -0.30 -16.08 3.13
CA VAL A 40 0.09 -17.41 2.69
C VAL A 40 -0.85 -18.45 3.27
N ASP A 41 -1.77 -18.92 2.44
CA ASP A 41 -2.76 -19.92 2.82
C ASP A 41 -2.30 -21.33 2.46
N LEU A 42 -1.31 -21.80 3.23
CA LEU A 42 -0.78 -23.16 3.16
C LEU A 42 -0.94 -23.87 4.50
N ASN A 43 -0.78 -25.20 4.51
CA ASN A 43 -0.77 -25.97 5.76
C ASN A 43 0.26 -25.36 6.74
N PRO A 44 -0.16 -24.93 7.95
CA PRO A 44 0.70 -24.15 8.83
C PRO A 44 1.98 -24.90 9.27
N ILE A 45 1.89 -26.19 9.55
CA ILE A 45 3.04 -26.98 10.03
C ILE A 45 4.09 -27.08 8.93
N PHE A 46 3.69 -27.49 7.74
CA PHE A 46 4.56 -27.55 6.57
C PHE A 46 5.16 -26.18 6.24
N TRP A 47 4.29 -25.16 6.19
CA TRP A 47 4.71 -23.82 5.83
C TRP A 47 5.70 -23.21 6.83
N GLN A 48 5.45 -23.32 8.13
CA GLN A 48 6.36 -22.78 9.16
C GLN A 48 7.73 -23.44 9.12
N THR A 49 7.78 -24.74 8.85
CA THR A 49 9.04 -25.47 8.68
C THR A 49 9.82 -24.94 7.46
N LEU A 50 9.15 -24.87 6.30
CA LEU A 50 9.75 -24.37 5.07
C LEU A 50 10.18 -22.89 5.19
N LEU A 51 9.34 -22.07 5.79
CA LEU A 51 9.59 -20.64 6.03
C LEU A 51 10.87 -20.44 6.84
N ASN A 52 10.98 -21.09 7.99
CA ASN A 52 12.09 -20.87 8.92
C ASN A 52 13.42 -21.49 8.45
N LEU A 53 13.38 -22.67 7.84
CA LEU A 53 14.61 -23.42 7.49
C LEU A 53 15.13 -23.07 6.09
N VAL A 54 14.26 -22.64 5.18
CA VAL A 54 14.65 -22.44 3.77
C VAL A 54 14.41 -21.01 3.31
N ILE A 55 13.19 -20.48 3.49
CA ILE A 55 12.81 -19.20 2.88
C ILE A 55 13.51 -18.04 3.56
N LEU A 56 13.38 -17.91 4.87
CA LEU A 56 13.95 -16.79 5.62
C LEU A 56 15.48 -16.71 5.48
N PRO A 57 16.26 -17.81 5.60
CA PRO A 57 17.70 -17.74 5.42
C PRO A 57 18.15 -17.25 4.05
N ARG A 58 17.39 -17.60 2.99
CA ARG A 58 17.72 -17.21 1.61
C ARG A 58 17.15 -15.85 1.22
N ARG A 59 15.95 -15.54 1.67
CA ARG A 59 15.21 -14.33 1.24
C ARG A 59 15.65 -13.09 2.03
N SER A 60 15.98 -13.23 3.34
CA SER A 60 16.32 -12.06 4.15
C SER A 60 17.55 -11.30 3.64
N PRO A 61 18.67 -11.92 3.25
CA PRO A 61 19.80 -11.19 2.67
C PRO A 61 19.45 -10.50 1.34
N LYS A 62 18.71 -11.18 0.46
CA LYS A 62 18.30 -10.61 -0.84
C LYS A 62 17.36 -9.41 -0.66
N SER A 63 16.37 -9.55 0.21
CA SER A 63 15.46 -8.44 0.51
C SER A 63 16.19 -7.28 1.21
N ALA A 64 17.16 -7.55 2.08
CA ALA A 64 17.97 -6.52 2.71
C ALA A 64 18.74 -5.68 1.68
N ALA A 65 19.33 -6.32 0.68
CA ALA A 65 20.02 -5.62 -0.41
C ALA A 65 19.08 -4.71 -1.22
N ARG A 66 17.83 -5.15 -1.49
CA ARG A 66 16.80 -4.32 -2.15
C ARG A 66 16.38 -3.14 -1.27
N TYR A 67 16.10 -3.38 0.03
CA TYR A 67 15.78 -2.31 0.96
C TYR A 67 16.89 -1.28 1.10
N ALA A 68 18.16 -1.70 1.08
CA ALA A 68 19.31 -0.79 1.17
C ALA A 68 19.36 0.21 0.01
N GLN A 69 18.86 -0.14 -1.18
CA GLN A 69 18.83 0.76 -2.35
C GLN A 69 17.81 1.89 -2.21
N VAL A 70 16.73 1.66 -1.45
CA VAL A 70 15.63 2.63 -1.30
C VAL A 70 15.58 3.26 0.09
N TRP A 71 16.50 2.88 0.97
CA TRP A 71 16.49 3.33 2.37
C TRP A 71 16.75 4.83 2.47
N MET A 72 15.84 5.54 3.13
CA MET A 72 15.96 6.97 3.36
C MET A 72 16.80 7.24 4.62
N LYS A 73 17.27 8.49 4.79
CA LYS A 73 18.00 8.89 6.00
C LYS A 73 17.19 8.69 7.28
N GLU A 74 15.87 8.85 7.18
CA GLU A 74 14.92 8.74 8.30
C GLU A 74 14.42 7.29 8.51
N GLY A 75 14.65 6.37 7.57
CA GLY A 75 14.21 4.99 7.65
C GLY A 75 13.60 4.43 6.35
N ALA A 76 12.83 3.36 6.49
CA ALA A 76 12.11 2.77 5.36
C ALA A 76 11.09 3.75 4.76
N PRO A 77 11.03 3.91 3.41
CA PRO A 77 10.13 4.86 2.74
C PRO A 77 8.68 4.73 3.20
N LEU A 78 8.13 3.51 3.23
CA LEU A 78 6.76 3.26 3.66
C LEU A 78 6.46 3.86 5.03
N LYS A 79 7.36 3.66 6.00
CA LYS A 79 7.19 4.21 7.35
C LYS A 79 7.29 5.73 7.36
N VAL A 80 8.33 6.28 6.74
CA VAL A 80 8.58 7.73 6.68
C VAL A 80 7.40 8.46 6.04
N TYR A 81 6.90 7.98 4.92
CA TYR A 81 5.75 8.59 4.25
C TYR A 81 4.45 8.39 5.02
N THR A 82 4.25 7.26 5.69
CA THR A 82 3.07 7.06 6.57
C THR A 82 3.08 8.07 7.74
N ASP A 83 4.22 8.29 8.37
CA ASP A 83 4.36 9.27 9.45
C ASP A 83 4.09 10.70 8.94
N ARG A 84 4.59 11.06 7.75
CA ARG A 84 4.31 12.35 7.10
C ARG A 84 2.82 12.54 6.78
N ILE A 85 2.12 11.49 6.35
CA ILE A 85 0.65 11.52 6.14
C ILE A 85 -0.05 11.77 7.47
N ALA A 86 0.35 11.07 8.54
CA ALA A 86 -0.23 11.26 9.86
C ALA A 86 -0.06 12.70 10.35
N ASP A 87 1.11 13.31 10.16
CA ASP A 87 1.37 14.71 10.55
C ASP A 87 0.49 15.70 9.78
N LYS A 88 0.36 15.50 8.46
CA LYS A 88 -0.53 16.33 7.63
C LYS A 88 -1.99 16.16 8.03
N LEU A 89 -2.42 14.94 8.32
CA LEU A 89 -3.78 14.68 8.79
C LEU A 89 -4.03 15.34 10.14
N ARG A 90 -3.10 15.28 11.10
CA ARG A 90 -3.19 16.00 12.37
C ARG A 90 -3.35 17.51 12.16
N GLN A 91 -2.55 18.08 11.27
CA GLN A 91 -2.67 19.49 10.90
C GLN A 91 -4.05 19.80 10.31
N ARG A 92 -4.51 18.99 9.36
CA ARG A 92 -5.79 19.19 8.67
C ARG A 92 -7.00 19.05 9.59
N LEU A 93 -6.96 18.13 10.55
CA LEU A 93 -8.01 17.96 11.56
C LEU A 93 -8.08 19.21 12.45
N ARG A 94 -6.92 19.76 12.88
CA ARG A 94 -6.88 21.01 13.65
C ARG A 94 -7.46 22.20 12.87
N GLU A 95 -7.07 22.36 11.60
CA GLU A 95 -7.59 23.43 10.72
C GLU A 95 -9.11 23.36 10.56
N LYS A 96 -9.67 22.14 10.56
CA LYS A 96 -11.11 21.89 10.47
C LYS A 96 -11.82 21.86 11.84
N ALA A 97 -11.13 22.15 12.92
CA ALA A 97 -11.64 22.05 14.30
C ALA A 97 -12.27 20.67 14.62
N VAL A 98 -11.74 19.59 14.05
CA VAL A 98 -12.14 18.23 14.36
C VAL A 98 -11.34 17.74 15.56
N ASP A 99 -12.04 17.38 16.66
CA ASP A 99 -11.42 16.87 17.89
C ASP A 99 -11.09 15.37 17.73
N ALA A 100 -9.94 15.09 17.13
CA ALA A 100 -9.44 13.75 16.95
C ALA A 100 -7.89 13.74 16.90
N ASP A 101 -7.28 12.73 17.51
CA ASP A 101 -5.85 12.47 17.42
C ASP A 101 -5.53 11.36 16.42
N VAL A 102 -4.35 11.43 15.80
CA VAL A 102 -3.92 10.49 14.78
C VAL A 102 -2.76 9.63 15.29
N PHE A 103 -2.91 8.33 15.17
CA PHE A 103 -1.92 7.31 15.52
C PHE A 103 -1.53 6.51 14.29
N VAL A 104 -0.32 5.97 14.28
CA VAL A 104 0.21 5.13 13.21
C VAL A 104 0.50 3.74 13.76
N GLY A 105 0.03 2.71 13.07
CA GLY A 105 0.35 1.32 13.35
C GLY A 105 0.75 0.59 12.08
N MET A 106 1.63 -0.38 12.20
CA MET A 106 2.05 -1.25 11.11
C MET A 106 1.41 -2.62 11.26
N ARG A 107 0.93 -3.18 10.15
CA ARG A 107 0.37 -4.54 10.18
C ARG A 107 1.44 -5.56 10.53
N TYR A 108 2.67 -5.34 10.03
CA TYR A 108 3.86 -6.14 10.33
C TYR A 108 5.03 -5.23 10.70
N GLY A 109 5.82 -5.64 11.71
CA GLY A 109 6.91 -4.82 12.22
C GLY A 109 6.43 -3.71 13.15
N ASN A 110 7.19 -2.61 13.21
CA ASN A 110 7.04 -1.57 14.23
C ASN A 110 6.62 -0.21 13.66
N PRO A 111 5.77 0.57 14.40
CA PRO A 111 5.06 0.18 15.63
C PRO A 111 3.91 -0.80 15.32
N SER A 112 3.80 -1.87 16.10
CA SER A 112 2.75 -2.88 15.89
C SER A 112 1.35 -2.29 16.03
N GLN A 113 0.49 -2.49 15.03
CA GLN A 113 -0.90 -2.02 15.08
C GLN A 113 -1.67 -2.53 16.31
N VAL A 114 -1.36 -3.75 16.78
CA VAL A 114 -2.01 -4.37 17.94
C VAL A 114 -1.65 -3.61 19.21
N GLU A 115 -0.37 -3.30 19.41
CA GLU A 115 0.09 -2.58 20.59
C GLU A 115 -0.37 -1.12 20.55
N VAL A 116 -0.29 -0.46 19.40
CA VAL A 116 -0.81 0.92 19.23
C VAL A 116 -2.31 0.96 19.51
N PHE A 117 -3.10 0.02 18.98
CA PHE A 117 -4.54 -0.03 19.22
C PHE A 117 -4.87 -0.19 20.71
N LYS A 118 -4.13 -1.03 21.43
CA LYS A 118 -4.32 -1.19 22.89
C LYS A 118 -3.93 0.09 23.65
N ALA A 119 -2.81 0.70 23.30
CA ALA A 119 -2.33 1.94 23.93
C ALA A 119 -3.30 3.11 23.73
N ILE A 120 -3.93 3.25 22.57
CA ILE A 120 -4.94 4.26 22.27
C ILE A 120 -6.04 4.25 23.36
N HIS A 121 -6.52 3.09 23.76
CA HIS A 121 -7.56 2.98 24.78
C HIS A 121 -7.01 2.97 26.22
N ASN A 122 -6.04 2.10 26.50
CA ASN A 122 -5.58 1.83 27.85
C ASN A 122 -4.73 2.97 28.44
N GLU A 123 -3.90 3.61 27.60
CA GLU A 123 -2.94 4.61 28.05
C GLU A 123 -3.40 6.04 27.71
N HIS A 124 -4.00 6.24 26.53
CA HIS A 124 -4.41 7.55 26.06
C HIS A 124 -5.90 7.85 26.35
N GLY A 125 -6.69 6.83 26.74
CA GLY A 125 -8.08 6.99 27.19
C GLY A 125 -9.06 7.39 26.09
N PHE A 126 -8.84 6.93 24.85
CA PHE A 126 -9.80 7.15 23.76
C PHE A 126 -10.91 6.10 23.78
N ASP A 127 -12.16 6.56 23.64
CA ASP A 127 -13.36 5.72 23.66
C ASP A 127 -13.84 5.32 22.25
N ARG A 128 -13.32 6.00 21.23
CA ARG A 128 -13.66 5.78 19.83
C ARG A 128 -12.40 5.69 18.98
N VAL A 129 -12.31 4.68 18.13
CA VAL A 129 -11.22 4.50 17.19
C VAL A 129 -11.78 4.32 15.79
N LEU A 130 -11.39 5.23 14.88
CA LEU A 130 -11.56 5.05 13.45
C LEU A 130 -10.30 4.36 12.91
N VAL A 131 -10.43 3.12 12.48
CA VAL A 131 -9.35 2.36 11.85
C VAL A 131 -9.38 2.61 10.35
N LEU A 132 -8.30 3.17 9.82
CA LEU A 132 -8.12 3.47 8.40
C LEU A 132 -6.88 2.75 7.85
N PRO A 133 -7.07 1.56 7.25
CA PRO A 133 -6.00 0.93 6.49
C PRO A 133 -5.64 1.76 5.26
N LEU A 134 -4.35 1.98 5.03
CA LEU A 134 -3.86 2.76 3.89
C LEU A 134 -3.80 1.90 2.61
N TYR A 135 -4.86 1.13 2.38
CA TYR A 135 -5.10 0.35 1.17
C TYR A 135 -6.40 0.81 0.53
N PRO A 136 -6.34 1.53 -0.59
CA PRO A 136 -7.55 2.07 -1.22
C PRO A 136 -8.50 0.97 -1.67
N GLN A 137 -7.96 -0.11 -2.23
CA GLN A 137 -8.71 -1.30 -2.63
C GLN A 137 -8.68 -2.34 -1.52
N TYR A 138 -9.81 -2.95 -1.22
CA TYR A 138 -9.88 -4.08 -0.30
C TYR A 138 -9.21 -5.32 -0.91
N SER A 139 -8.45 -6.03 -0.09
CA SER A 139 -8.01 -7.40 -0.35
C SER A 139 -8.02 -8.21 0.94
N SER A 140 -8.22 -9.51 0.81
CA SER A 140 -8.10 -10.45 1.92
C SER A 140 -6.71 -10.45 2.56
N SER A 141 -5.67 -10.27 1.76
CA SER A 141 -4.27 -10.22 2.23
C SER A 141 -3.86 -8.90 2.87
N THR A 142 -4.64 -7.83 2.72
CA THR A 142 -4.36 -6.50 3.28
C THR A 142 -5.41 -6.08 4.30
N THR A 143 -6.53 -5.54 3.84
CA THR A 143 -7.58 -4.98 4.71
C THR A 143 -8.18 -6.01 5.66
N ALA A 144 -8.43 -7.25 5.21
CA ALA A 144 -8.95 -8.29 6.10
C ALA A 144 -7.91 -8.72 7.14
N SER A 145 -6.63 -8.80 6.78
CA SER A 145 -5.54 -9.05 7.72
C SER A 145 -5.46 -8.00 8.83
N VAL A 146 -5.62 -6.71 8.47
CA VAL A 146 -5.71 -5.61 9.45
C VAL A 146 -6.92 -5.79 10.37
N SER A 147 -8.09 -6.12 9.81
CA SER A 147 -9.32 -6.33 10.59
C SER A 147 -9.19 -7.49 11.58
N ASP A 148 -8.59 -8.61 11.14
CA ASP A 148 -8.34 -9.77 12.00
C ASP A 148 -7.44 -9.40 13.19
N ALA A 149 -6.37 -8.62 12.95
CA ALA A 149 -5.46 -8.20 14.00
C ALA A 149 -6.10 -7.21 14.99
N VAL A 150 -6.95 -6.27 14.53
CA VAL A 150 -7.74 -5.39 15.41
C VAL A 150 -8.71 -6.22 16.26
N SER A 151 -9.43 -7.16 15.64
CA SER A 151 -10.36 -8.05 16.34
C SER A 151 -9.63 -8.88 17.42
N LYS A 152 -8.45 -9.41 17.10
CA LYS A 152 -7.62 -10.13 18.07
C LYS A 152 -7.16 -9.23 19.22
N ALA A 153 -6.79 -7.98 18.94
CA ALA A 153 -6.44 -7.01 19.97
C ALA A 153 -7.62 -6.76 20.93
N MET A 154 -8.84 -6.55 20.39
CA MET A 154 -10.06 -6.35 21.19
C MET A 154 -10.36 -7.54 22.09
N GLN A 155 -10.22 -8.77 21.60
CA GLN A 155 -10.42 -10.00 22.39
C GLN A 155 -9.46 -10.13 23.58
N GLN A 156 -8.29 -9.52 23.52
CA GLN A 156 -7.28 -9.52 24.58
C GLN A 156 -7.49 -8.42 25.63
N MET A 157 -8.43 -7.49 25.39
CA MET A 157 -8.72 -6.36 26.27
C MET A 157 -9.93 -6.67 27.17
N LYS A 158 -9.88 -6.23 28.43
CA LYS A 158 -11.07 -6.31 29.34
C LYS A 158 -12.17 -5.33 28.92
N SER A 159 -11.76 -4.18 28.41
CA SER A 159 -12.60 -3.15 27.83
C SER A 159 -11.92 -2.66 26.57
N HIS A 160 -12.68 -2.33 25.55
CA HIS A 160 -12.14 -1.81 24.29
C HIS A 160 -12.98 -0.62 23.81
N PRO A 161 -12.40 0.27 22.97
CA PRO A 161 -13.11 1.41 22.41
C PRO A 161 -14.19 0.97 21.42
N LYS A 162 -15.10 1.89 21.09
CA LYS A 162 -15.99 1.71 19.93
C LYS A 162 -15.16 1.83 18.65
N VAL A 163 -15.20 0.83 17.79
CA VAL A 163 -14.41 0.77 16.57
C VAL A 163 -15.29 1.04 15.36
N ARG A 164 -14.84 1.96 14.50
CA ARG A 164 -15.31 2.10 13.12
C ARG A 164 -14.16 1.74 12.20
N PHE A 165 -14.42 0.88 11.22
CA PHE A 165 -13.43 0.39 10.29
C PHE A 165 -13.75 0.86 8.86
N ILE A 166 -12.81 1.51 8.21
CA ILE A 166 -12.92 1.87 6.79
C ILE A 166 -12.43 0.69 5.97
N ARG A 167 -13.34 0.04 5.26
CA ARG A 167 -13.05 -1.17 4.51
C ARG A 167 -12.28 -0.91 3.21
N ASP A 168 -12.67 0.12 2.49
CA ASP A 168 -12.05 0.58 1.23
C ASP A 168 -12.47 2.01 0.92
N TYR A 169 -11.73 2.67 0.04
CA TYR A 169 -12.03 4.02 -0.47
C TYR A 169 -11.60 4.20 -1.93
N HIS A 170 -11.50 3.09 -2.66
CA HIS A 170 -11.01 2.98 -4.03
C HIS A 170 -11.78 3.84 -5.06
N THR A 171 -13.02 4.23 -4.76
CA THR A 171 -13.86 5.12 -5.60
C THR A 171 -14.09 6.49 -4.96
N HIS A 172 -13.43 6.79 -3.83
CA HIS A 172 -13.66 8.07 -3.15
C HIS A 172 -13.20 9.23 -4.03
N PRO A 173 -14.05 10.25 -4.28
CA PRO A 173 -13.73 11.32 -5.23
C PRO A 173 -12.44 12.07 -4.93
N LEU A 174 -12.13 12.33 -3.65
CA LEU A 174 -10.89 13.00 -3.27
C LEU A 174 -9.65 12.13 -3.51
N TYR A 175 -9.76 10.82 -3.36
CA TYR A 175 -8.67 9.90 -3.69
C TYR A 175 -8.41 9.87 -5.20
N ILE A 176 -9.44 9.75 -6.01
CA ILE A 176 -9.32 9.77 -7.47
C ILE A 176 -8.77 11.13 -7.93
N LYS A 177 -9.26 12.22 -7.35
CA LYS A 177 -8.75 13.57 -7.64
C LYS A 177 -7.27 13.71 -7.30
N ALA A 178 -6.82 13.21 -6.14
CA ALA A 178 -5.41 13.28 -5.73
C ALA A 178 -4.48 12.55 -6.73
N LEU A 179 -4.88 11.36 -7.20
CA LEU A 179 -4.16 10.65 -8.26
C LEU A 179 -4.11 11.45 -9.57
N ALA A 180 -5.25 12.01 -9.97
CA ALA A 180 -5.34 12.80 -11.20
C ALA A 180 -4.51 14.09 -11.11
N ASP A 181 -4.54 14.79 -9.99
CA ASP A 181 -3.77 16.02 -9.78
C ASP A 181 -2.26 15.75 -9.88
N GLN A 182 -1.78 14.65 -9.32
CA GLN A 182 -0.38 14.24 -9.44
C GLN A 182 0.04 13.99 -10.90
N ILE A 183 -0.80 13.31 -11.66
CA ILE A 183 -0.54 13.06 -13.08
C ILE A 183 -0.56 14.40 -13.85
N ARG A 184 -1.51 15.28 -13.57
CA ARG A 184 -1.60 16.61 -14.17
C ARG A 184 -0.38 17.49 -13.86
N GLU A 185 0.10 17.46 -12.61
CA GLU A 185 1.34 18.17 -12.22
C GLU A 185 2.56 17.69 -13.01
N HIS A 186 2.65 16.39 -13.27
CA HIS A 186 3.70 15.85 -14.12
C HIS A 186 3.51 16.30 -15.57
N TRP A 187 2.32 16.13 -16.13
CA TRP A 187 2.04 16.53 -17.52
C TRP A 187 2.16 18.04 -17.76
N ALA A 188 1.98 18.87 -16.73
CA ALA A 188 2.26 20.30 -16.85
C ALA A 188 3.76 20.61 -17.12
N LYS A 189 4.65 19.68 -16.75
CA LYS A 189 6.11 19.82 -16.95
C LYS A 189 6.59 19.20 -18.26
N VAL A 190 6.01 18.06 -18.64
CA VAL A 190 6.51 17.26 -19.78
C VAL A 190 5.54 17.20 -20.96
N GLY A 191 4.36 17.80 -20.84
CA GLY A 191 3.27 17.76 -21.84
C GLY A 191 2.32 16.56 -21.62
N PRO A 192 1.08 16.64 -22.16
CA PRO A 192 0.11 15.55 -22.15
C PRO A 192 0.61 14.36 -22.97
N LEU A 193 -0.10 13.22 -22.93
CA LEU A 193 0.25 12.03 -23.69
C LEU A 193 0.10 12.26 -25.20
N GLY A 194 1.22 12.14 -25.93
CA GLY A 194 1.26 12.10 -27.38
C GLY A 194 0.78 10.75 -27.95
N GLU A 195 0.94 10.57 -29.28
CA GLU A 195 0.51 9.32 -29.95
C GLU A 195 1.34 8.10 -29.49
N LYS A 196 2.65 8.31 -29.26
CA LYS A 196 3.57 7.27 -28.83
C LYS A 196 3.84 7.27 -27.32
N ASP A 197 2.91 7.82 -26.54
CA ASP A 197 3.01 7.88 -25.09
C ASP A 197 1.96 6.99 -24.43
N ARG A 198 2.26 6.41 -23.29
CA ARG A 198 1.30 5.64 -22.47
C ARG A 198 1.40 6.03 -21.00
N LEU A 199 0.25 5.96 -20.33
CA LEU A 199 0.15 5.97 -18.87
C LEU A 199 -0.13 4.55 -18.40
N MET A 200 0.75 3.99 -17.59
CA MET A 200 0.55 2.68 -16.97
C MET A 200 0.09 2.83 -15.52
N LEU A 201 -1.04 2.20 -15.20
CA LEU A 201 -1.55 2.06 -13.86
C LEU A 201 -1.12 0.70 -13.32
N SER A 202 -0.04 0.65 -12.55
CA SER A 202 0.51 -0.59 -11.99
C SER A 202 -0.05 -0.83 -10.60
N PHE A 203 -0.74 -1.95 -10.40
CA PHE A 203 -1.27 -2.39 -9.12
C PHE A 203 -0.50 -3.62 -8.62
N HIS A 204 -0.53 -3.85 -7.31
CA HIS A 204 0.03 -5.11 -6.79
C HIS A 204 -0.77 -6.29 -7.34
N GLY A 205 -0.08 -7.29 -7.87
CA GLY A 205 -0.69 -8.53 -8.32
C GLY A 205 -1.30 -9.34 -7.17
N MET A 206 -2.17 -10.28 -7.54
CA MET A 206 -2.73 -11.23 -6.58
C MET A 206 -2.98 -12.57 -7.29
N PRO A 207 -2.87 -13.72 -6.58
CA PRO A 207 -3.24 -15.01 -7.13
C PRO A 207 -4.72 -15.06 -7.56
N VAL A 208 -4.99 -15.57 -8.76
CA VAL A 208 -6.36 -15.67 -9.30
C VAL A 208 -7.26 -16.49 -8.39
N ARG A 209 -6.71 -17.42 -7.61
CA ARG A 209 -7.44 -18.22 -6.64
C ARG A 209 -8.22 -17.35 -5.65
N TYR A 210 -7.62 -16.30 -5.07
CA TYR A 210 -8.31 -15.40 -4.14
C TYR A 210 -9.53 -14.72 -4.79
N CYS A 211 -9.41 -14.36 -6.07
CA CYS A 211 -10.54 -13.78 -6.82
C CYS A 211 -11.69 -14.78 -6.98
N ARG A 212 -11.37 -16.05 -7.25
CA ARG A 212 -12.36 -17.14 -7.35
C ARG A 212 -13.03 -17.44 -6.01
N GLU A 213 -12.32 -17.20 -4.91
CA GLU A 213 -12.82 -17.31 -3.53
C GLU A 213 -13.60 -16.06 -3.06
N GLY A 214 -13.78 -15.06 -3.92
CA GLY A 214 -14.66 -13.92 -3.69
C GLY A 214 -13.95 -12.63 -3.29
N ASP A 215 -12.61 -12.53 -3.39
CA ASP A 215 -11.90 -11.27 -3.16
C ASP A 215 -12.30 -10.24 -4.23
N PRO A 216 -12.82 -9.05 -3.84
CA PRO A 216 -13.30 -8.05 -4.78
C PRO A 216 -12.18 -7.23 -5.43
N TYR A 217 -10.92 -7.43 -5.07
CA TYR A 217 -9.78 -6.61 -5.45
C TYR A 217 -9.73 -6.26 -6.94
N PRO A 218 -9.83 -7.23 -7.90
CA PRO A 218 -9.72 -6.90 -9.32
C PRO A 218 -10.87 -6.00 -9.82
N LYS A 219 -12.07 -6.13 -9.22
CA LYS A 219 -13.20 -5.25 -9.54
C LYS A 219 -12.96 -3.83 -9.02
N GLN A 220 -12.38 -3.70 -7.82
CA GLN A 220 -12.07 -2.41 -7.23
C GLN A 220 -10.89 -1.73 -7.93
N VAL A 221 -9.87 -2.48 -8.35
CA VAL A 221 -8.78 -2.01 -9.20
C VAL A 221 -9.33 -1.42 -10.50
N ARG A 222 -10.21 -2.17 -11.19
CA ARG A 222 -10.84 -1.68 -12.44
C ARG A 222 -11.66 -0.41 -12.20
N ALA A 223 -12.46 -0.36 -11.14
CA ALA A 223 -13.24 0.83 -10.81
C ALA A 223 -12.35 2.07 -10.54
N THR A 224 -11.23 1.90 -9.83
CA THR A 224 -10.25 2.98 -9.63
C THR A 224 -9.68 3.44 -10.97
N ALA A 225 -9.27 2.53 -11.84
CA ALA A 225 -8.71 2.86 -13.15
C ALA A 225 -9.72 3.62 -14.03
N ASP A 226 -10.95 3.12 -14.12
CA ASP A 226 -11.99 3.74 -14.96
C ASP A 226 -12.34 5.16 -14.47
N LEU A 227 -12.44 5.35 -13.14
CA LEU A 227 -12.69 6.66 -12.54
C LEU A 227 -11.51 7.62 -12.74
N LEU A 228 -10.28 7.14 -12.64
CA LEU A 228 -9.08 7.95 -12.86
C LEU A 228 -8.98 8.40 -14.33
N ILE A 229 -9.20 7.50 -15.28
CA ILE A 229 -9.23 7.82 -16.71
C ILE A 229 -10.28 8.90 -16.98
N LYS A 230 -11.48 8.73 -16.43
CA LYS A 230 -12.58 9.72 -16.56
C LYS A 230 -12.21 11.06 -15.93
N GLU A 231 -11.65 11.07 -14.73
CA GLU A 231 -11.23 12.30 -14.02
C GLU A 231 -10.14 13.05 -14.78
N LEU A 232 -9.20 12.33 -15.41
CA LEU A 232 -8.15 12.91 -16.25
C LEU A 232 -8.68 13.46 -17.57
N GLY A 233 -9.81 12.95 -18.08
CA GLY A 233 -10.25 13.17 -19.45
C GLY A 233 -9.28 12.52 -20.47
N ALA A 234 -8.56 11.49 -20.06
CA ALA A 234 -7.56 10.83 -20.89
C ALA A 234 -8.22 9.88 -21.91
N ASP A 235 -7.55 9.71 -23.07
CA ASP A 235 -7.92 8.68 -24.03
C ASP A 235 -7.69 7.28 -23.42
N PRO A 236 -8.75 6.47 -23.25
CA PRO A 236 -8.61 5.14 -22.63
C PRO A 236 -7.62 4.21 -23.37
N THR A 237 -7.40 4.40 -24.67
CA THR A 237 -6.46 3.60 -25.47
C THR A 237 -4.99 3.90 -25.13
N LYS A 238 -4.73 5.05 -24.51
CA LYS A 238 -3.40 5.46 -24.05
C LYS A 238 -3.12 5.10 -22.59
N VAL A 239 -4.09 4.48 -21.89
CA VAL A 239 -3.95 4.08 -20.49
C VAL A 239 -3.94 2.57 -20.37
N VAL A 240 -2.91 2.02 -19.77
CA VAL A 240 -2.71 0.57 -19.61
C VAL A 240 -2.78 0.20 -18.14
N LEU A 241 -3.60 -0.78 -17.79
CA LEU A 241 -3.64 -1.36 -16.45
C LEU A 241 -2.78 -2.62 -16.40
N SER A 242 -1.93 -2.74 -15.39
CA SER A 242 -1.07 -3.90 -15.18
C SER A 242 -0.93 -4.28 -13.71
N TYR A 243 -0.35 -5.46 -13.46
CA TYR A 243 -0.11 -6.00 -12.13
C TYR A 243 1.36 -6.35 -11.93
N GLN A 244 1.94 -5.86 -10.83
CA GLN A 244 3.34 -6.06 -10.43
C GLN A 244 3.50 -7.10 -9.31
N SER A 245 4.73 -7.37 -8.90
CA SER A 245 5.10 -8.15 -7.69
C SER A 245 4.66 -9.62 -7.71
N ARG A 246 4.58 -10.21 -8.89
CA ARG A 246 4.30 -11.64 -9.05
C ARG A 246 5.42 -12.49 -8.45
N PHE A 247 5.04 -13.53 -7.70
CA PHE A 247 6.01 -14.51 -7.21
C PHE A 247 5.42 -15.95 -7.18
N GLY A 248 6.32 -16.93 -7.17
CA GLY A 248 5.94 -18.34 -7.13
C GLY A 248 5.45 -18.88 -8.48
N LYS A 249 4.73 -20.02 -8.46
CA LYS A 249 4.28 -20.75 -9.65
C LYS A 249 2.77 -20.69 -9.89
N GLU A 250 2.04 -20.10 -8.97
CA GLU A 250 0.58 -19.96 -9.06
C GLU A 250 0.21 -18.94 -10.15
N GLU A 251 -0.98 -19.03 -10.69
CA GLU A 251 -1.50 -18.06 -11.66
C GLU A 251 -1.90 -16.77 -10.94
N TRP A 252 -1.39 -15.64 -11.41
CA TRP A 252 -1.68 -14.31 -10.90
C TRP A 252 -2.53 -13.50 -11.88
N LEU A 253 -3.13 -12.40 -11.39
CA LEU A 253 -3.85 -11.44 -12.22
C LEU A 253 -2.96 -10.91 -13.34
N LYS A 254 -3.54 -10.74 -14.52
CA LYS A 254 -2.87 -10.25 -15.73
C LYS A 254 -3.52 -8.96 -16.22
N PRO A 255 -2.82 -8.16 -17.09
CA PRO A 255 -1.47 -8.37 -17.60
C PRO A 255 -0.39 -8.07 -16.55
N TYR A 256 0.79 -8.69 -16.67
CA TYR A 256 1.93 -8.42 -15.78
C TYR A 256 2.67 -7.16 -16.21
N SER A 257 3.13 -6.34 -15.25
CA SER A 257 3.79 -5.06 -15.57
C SER A 257 5.07 -5.22 -16.39
N ASP A 258 5.88 -6.25 -16.11
CA ASP A 258 7.11 -6.54 -16.84
C ASP A 258 6.86 -7.02 -18.28
N ASP A 259 5.82 -7.82 -18.51
CA ASP A 259 5.42 -8.25 -19.85
C ASP A 259 4.82 -7.08 -20.64
N THR A 260 3.93 -6.29 -20.00
CA THR A 260 3.34 -5.10 -20.60
C THR A 260 4.37 -4.10 -21.08
N VAL A 261 5.41 -3.84 -20.27
CA VAL A 261 6.51 -2.94 -20.66
C VAL A 261 7.24 -3.43 -21.90
N ARG A 262 7.54 -4.74 -21.99
CA ARG A 262 8.18 -5.33 -23.19
C ARG A 262 7.29 -5.23 -24.43
N GLU A 263 5.99 -5.45 -24.29
CA GLU A 263 5.01 -5.31 -25.38
C GLU A 263 4.97 -3.87 -25.89
N LEU A 264 4.87 -2.87 -25.01
CA LEU A 264 4.84 -1.46 -25.38
C LEU A 264 6.16 -1.01 -26.07
N VAL A 265 7.32 -1.53 -25.64
CA VAL A 265 8.58 -1.31 -26.33
C VAL A 265 8.51 -1.86 -27.76
N GLY A 266 7.98 -3.07 -27.93
CA GLY A 266 7.80 -3.70 -29.24
C GLY A 266 6.83 -2.94 -30.16
N GLU A 267 5.86 -2.24 -29.62
CA GLU A 267 4.92 -1.37 -30.33
C GLU A 267 5.52 -0.01 -30.71
N GLY A 268 6.72 0.30 -30.30
CA GLY A 268 7.40 1.56 -30.59
C GLY A 268 6.89 2.74 -29.76
N ILE A 269 6.38 2.48 -28.56
CA ILE A 269 6.03 3.53 -27.59
C ILE A 269 7.32 4.19 -27.10
N GLU A 270 7.32 5.52 -27.04
CA GLU A 270 8.53 6.31 -26.76
C GLU A 270 8.55 6.85 -25.33
N ARG A 271 7.39 7.14 -24.73
CA ARG A 271 7.25 7.59 -23.33
C ARG A 271 6.28 6.71 -22.55
N LEU A 272 6.71 6.29 -21.37
CA LEU A 272 5.89 5.58 -20.41
C LEU A 272 5.87 6.32 -19.06
N ASP A 273 4.71 6.87 -18.72
CA ASP A 273 4.44 7.40 -17.37
C ASP A 273 3.81 6.29 -16.55
N VAL A 274 4.31 6.05 -15.33
CA VAL A 274 3.81 4.97 -14.47
C VAL A 274 3.36 5.53 -13.13
N ILE A 275 2.18 5.13 -12.69
CA ILE A 275 1.68 5.40 -11.33
C ILE A 275 1.19 4.10 -10.70
N CYS A 276 1.29 4.00 -9.38
CA CYS A 276 0.89 2.84 -8.59
C CYS A 276 -0.32 3.14 -7.69
N PRO A 277 -1.57 3.18 -8.22
CA PRO A 277 -2.73 3.65 -7.45
C PRO A 277 -3.13 2.75 -6.29
N GLY A 278 -2.65 1.51 -6.24
CA GLY A 278 -2.88 0.60 -5.12
C GLY A 278 -2.04 0.89 -3.88
N PHE A 279 -1.04 1.76 -4.01
CA PHE A 279 -0.09 2.10 -2.94
C PHE A 279 -0.33 3.54 -2.47
N HIS A 280 -0.68 3.71 -1.21
CA HIS A 280 -0.94 5.02 -0.65
C HIS A 280 0.35 5.80 -0.31
N THR A 281 1.46 5.09 -0.17
CA THR A 281 2.80 5.63 0.07
C THR A 281 3.80 4.91 -0.82
N ASP A 282 4.90 5.59 -1.13
CA ASP A 282 6.03 4.90 -1.71
C ASP A 282 6.62 3.87 -0.76
N CYS A 283 7.04 2.77 -1.32
CA CYS A 283 7.55 1.60 -0.63
C CYS A 283 8.59 0.87 -1.50
N LEU A 284 9.02 -0.31 -1.08
CA LEU A 284 9.95 -1.12 -1.86
C LEU A 284 9.40 -1.42 -3.26
N GLU A 285 8.14 -1.79 -3.34
CA GLU A 285 7.46 -2.21 -4.58
C GLU A 285 7.31 -1.06 -5.58
N THR A 286 7.15 0.17 -5.12
CA THR A 286 7.01 1.33 -6.01
C THR A 286 8.37 1.91 -6.42
N ILE A 287 9.32 2.03 -5.48
CA ILE A 287 10.60 2.68 -5.77
C ILE A 287 11.57 1.71 -6.44
N GLU A 288 11.75 0.50 -5.86
CA GLU A 288 12.76 -0.44 -6.38
C GLU A 288 12.21 -1.22 -7.56
N GLU A 289 11.07 -1.88 -7.45
CA GLU A 289 10.54 -2.72 -8.52
C GLU A 289 10.10 -1.89 -9.73
N ILE A 290 9.31 -0.83 -9.52
CA ILE A 290 8.82 0.03 -10.62
C ILE A 290 9.84 1.11 -10.98
N GLY A 291 10.35 1.84 -10.01
CA GLY A 291 11.22 3.00 -10.25
C GLY A 291 12.63 2.65 -10.67
N LEU A 292 13.17 1.50 -10.31
CA LEU A 292 14.52 1.05 -10.66
C LEU A 292 14.49 -0.14 -11.62
N GLU A 293 14.00 -1.30 -11.18
CA GLU A 293 14.08 -2.57 -11.92
C GLU A 293 13.29 -2.50 -13.24
N LEU A 294 12.03 -2.07 -13.21
CA LEU A 294 11.20 -1.99 -14.41
C LEU A 294 11.72 -0.91 -15.38
N LYS A 295 12.25 0.20 -14.87
CA LYS A 295 12.84 1.27 -15.65
C LYS A 295 14.02 0.78 -16.51
N GLU A 296 14.83 -0.15 -16.03
CA GLU A 296 15.98 -0.69 -16.77
C GLU A 296 15.54 -1.40 -18.07
N THR A 297 14.30 -1.86 -18.14
CA THR A 297 13.75 -2.50 -19.35
C THR A 297 13.22 -1.50 -20.38
N TRP A 298 13.16 -0.20 -20.04
CA TRP A 298 12.61 0.85 -20.90
C TRP A 298 13.71 1.68 -21.56
N PRO A 299 13.83 1.65 -22.90
CA PRO A 299 15.00 2.22 -23.58
C PRO A 299 14.95 3.74 -23.82
N VAL A 300 13.80 4.41 -23.66
CA VAL A 300 13.65 5.82 -24.07
C VAL A 300 13.30 6.74 -22.89
N SER A 301 12.04 7.06 -22.68
CA SER A 301 11.60 7.98 -21.62
C SER A 301 10.65 7.30 -20.66
N TYR A 302 11.11 7.04 -19.45
CA TYR A 302 10.36 6.40 -18.38
C TYR A 302 10.24 7.34 -17.18
N THR A 303 9.02 7.55 -16.71
CA THR A 303 8.76 8.32 -15.50
C THR A 303 7.89 7.53 -14.54
N HIS A 304 8.43 7.22 -13.37
CA HIS A 304 7.64 6.75 -12.22
C HIS A 304 7.08 7.95 -11.47
N LEU A 305 5.75 8.04 -11.41
CA LEU A 305 5.05 9.06 -10.65
C LEU A 305 4.89 8.58 -9.21
N THR A 306 5.66 9.17 -8.30
CA THR A 306 5.52 8.90 -6.87
C THR A 306 4.23 9.52 -6.34
N LEU A 307 3.52 8.80 -5.46
CA LEU A 307 2.36 9.41 -4.78
C LEU A 307 2.85 10.56 -3.89
N PRO A 308 2.36 11.79 -4.07
CA PRO A 308 2.84 12.90 -3.26
C PRO A 308 2.39 12.71 -1.81
N THR A 309 3.35 12.81 -0.92
CA THR A 309 3.08 13.16 0.49
C THR A 309 2.64 14.63 0.61
N THR A 310 2.20 15.24 -0.49
CA THR A 310 1.78 16.63 -0.63
C THR A 310 0.26 16.81 -0.44
N PRO A 311 -0.23 18.03 -0.24
CA PRO A 311 -1.27 18.40 0.70
C PRO A 311 -2.73 18.18 0.27
N TYR A 312 -3.06 17.17 -0.52
CA TYR A 312 -4.43 16.95 -1.00
C TYR A 312 -5.25 15.91 -0.21
N VAL A 313 -4.77 15.52 0.97
CA VAL A 313 -5.56 14.69 1.90
C VAL A 313 -6.22 15.57 2.96
#